data_1ccc45e7d897aa1f7e8efdffb45eb17a
#
_entry.id   1ccc45e7d897aa1f7e8efdffb45eb17a
#
_cell.length_a   1.000
_cell.length_b   1.000
_cell.length_c   1.000
_cell.angle_alpha   90.00
_cell.angle_beta   90.00
_cell.angle_gamma   90.00
#
_symmetry.space_group_name_H-M   'P 1'
#
loop_
_entity.id
_entity.type
_entity.pdbx_description
1 polymer ?
#
loop_
_entity_poly.entity_id
_entity_poly.type
_entity_poly.pdbx_seq_one_letter_code
_entity_poly.pdbx_strand_id
1 'polypeptide(L)'
;MLSPKNKRPGKGRIAYEEKRNVFLGSLTHLVELDLLRSGEPMAMKGSVPATAYRILISRSDRRPVADLYGFTILQPLPTFPVPLKRGEQELLLPLQQVFDGVYDRARYQSRINYHQPPPPPPLSEVDQQWLDARLASR
;
A
#
# COMPACT_ATOMS: atom_id res chain seq x y z
N MET A 1 1.92 -7.07 2.51
CA MET A 1 1.32 -5.76 2.89
C MET A 1 1.93 -5.33 4.22
N LEU A 2 2.29 -4.06 4.34
CA LEU A 2 2.84 -3.51 5.57
C LEU A 2 1.79 -3.43 6.69
N SER A 3 2.25 -3.62 7.92
CA SER A 3 1.45 -3.44 9.14
C SER A 3 1.93 -2.20 9.92
N PRO A 4 1.14 -1.68 10.87
CA PRO A 4 1.60 -0.59 11.73
C PRO A 4 2.92 -0.90 12.48
N LYS A 5 3.14 -2.17 12.83
CA LYS A 5 4.40 -2.62 13.45
C LYS A 5 5.61 -2.44 12.54
N ASN A 6 5.44 -2.63 11.23
CA ASN A 6 6.54 -2.51 10.27
C ASN A 6 6.92 -1.06 10.01
N LYS A 7 6.01 -0.12 10.20
CA LYS A 7 6.22 1.30 9.92
C LYS A 7 6.63 2.13 11.15
N ARG A 8 6.54 1.57 12.35
CA ARG A 8 6.99 2.24 13.58
C ARG A 8 8.41 1.84 13.92
N PRO A 9 9.25 2.73 14.43
CA PRO A 9 10.57 2.38 14.96
C PRO A 9 10.46 1.26 16.00
N GLY A 10 11.39 0.30 15.96
CA GLY A 10 11.47 -0.79 16.92
C GLY A 10 11.63 -2.17 16.30
N LYS A 11 11.54 -3.20 17.12
CA LYS A 11 11.81 -4.60 16.75
C LYS A 11 11.00 -5.09 15.54
N GLY A 12 9.74 -4.66 15.41
CA GLY A 12 8.89 -5.08 14.30
C GLY A 12 9.34 -4.53 12.95
N ARG A 13 9.86 -3.29 12.93
CA ARG A 13 10.45 -2.69 11.74
C ARG A 13 11.76 -3.38 11.37
N ILE A 14 12.65 -3.54 12.34
CA ILE A 14 13.95 -4.19 12.14
C ILE A 14 13.76 -5.60 11.54
N ALA A 15 12.91 -6.42 12.15
CA ALA A 15 12.64 -7.77 11.66
C ALA A 15 12.03 -7.77 10.24
N TYR A 16 11.20 -6.79 9.90
CA TYR A 16 10.65 -6.66 8.56
C TYR A 16 11.73 -6.26 7.55
N GLU A 17 12.58 -5.29 7.88
CA GLU A 17 13.67 -4.82 7.02
C GLU A 17 14.70 -5.93 6.76
N GLU A 18 15.06 -6.71 7.78
CA GLU A 18 15.91 -7.90 7.63
C GLU A 18 15.30 -8.90 6.65
N LYS A 19 14.04 -9.26 6.84
CA LYS A 19 13.31 -10.16 5.94
C LYS A 19 13.22 -9.60 4.52
N ARG A 20 12.94 -8.31 4.39
CA ARG A 20 12.88 -7.60 3.11
C ARG A 20 14.22 -7.68 2.38
N ASN A 21 15.33 -7.47 3.08
CA ASN A 21 16.68 -7.56 2.52
C ASN A 21 17.01 -8.98 2.04
N VAL A 22 16.60 -10.01 2.77
CA VAL A 22 16.75 -11.41 2.35
C VAL A 22 16.00 -11.65 1.02
N PHE A 23 14.75 -11.19 0.89
CA PHE A 23 14.02 -11.30 -0.38
C PHE A 23 14.66 -10.51 -1.51
N LEU A 24 15.11 -9.29 -1.24
CA LEU A 24 15.77 -8.46 -2.25
C LEU A 24 17.13 -9.05 -2.71
N GLY A 25 17.82 -9.82 -1.87
CA GLY A 25 19.03 -10.55 -2.22
C GLY A 25 18.78 -11.92 -2.87
N SER A 26 17.54 -12.37 -3.02
CA SER A 26 17.17 -13.68 -3.55
C SER A 26 16.60 -13.61 -4.97
N LEU A 27 16.30 -14.77 -5.56
CA LEU A 27 15.59 -14.86 -6.85
C LEU A 27 14.07 -14.74 -6.71
N THR A 28 13.56 -14.43 -5.52
CA THR A 28 12.13 -14.23 -5.27
C THR A 28 11.70 -12.81 -5.63
N HIS A 29 10.61 -12.66 -6.34
CA HIS A 29 9.98 -11.36 -6.57
C HIS A 29 9.42 -10.80 -5.25
N LEU A 30 9.39 -9.48 -5.11
CA LEU A 30 8.79 -8.82 -3.96
C LEU A 30 7.70 -7.85 -4.43
N VAL A 31 6.48 -8.04 -3.95
CA VAL A 31 5.40 -7.06 -4.05
C VAL A 31 5.08 -6.56 -2.64
N GLU A 32 5.30 -5.27 -2.42
CA GLU A 32 5.12 -4.63 -1.13
C GLU A 32 4.04 -3.56 -1.21
N LEU A 33 2.94 -3.75 -0.48
CA LEU A 33 1.83 -2.80 -0.41
C LEU A 33 1.92 -2.01 0.89
N ASP A 34 2.01 -0.70 0.79
CA ASP A 34 1.91 0.25 1.89
C ASP A 34 0.62 1.07 1.75
N LEU A 35 -0.42 0.62 2.43
CA LEU A 35 -1.74 1.26 2.47
C LEU A 35 -1.98 1.99 3.80
N LEU A 36 -0.91 2.41 4.47
CA LEU A 36 -0.97 3.06 5.78
C LEU A 36 -0.42 4.48 5.69
N ARG A 37 -1.23 5.46 6.06
CA ARG A 37 -0.78 6.87 6.15
C ARG A 37 0.22 7.10 7.27
N SER A 38 0.06 6.37 8.39
CA SER A 38 0.92 6.54 9.57
C SER A 38 2.24 5.80 9.45
N GLY A 39 3.26 6.33 10.11
CA GLY A 39 4.60 5.74 10.19
C GLY A 39 5.44 6.00 8.93
N GLU A 40 6.71 5.70 9.03
CA GLU A 40 7.66 5.93 7.95
C GLU A 40 7.62 4.84 6.89
N PRO A 41 7.61 5.19 5.60
CA PRO A 41 7.69 4.19 4.53
C PRO A 41 9.03 3.44 4.58
N MET A 42 9.08 2.29 3.90
CA MET A 42 10.33 1.57 3.71
C MET A 42 11.29 2.36 2.84
N ALA A 43 12.58 2.27 3.18
CA ALA A 43 13.63 2.95 2.44
C ALA A 43 13.70 2.47 0.99
N MET A 44 13.87 3.42 0.08
CA MET A 44 14.06 3.22 -1.35
C MET A 44 15.15 4.16 -1.84
N LYS A 45 15.86 3.77 -2.91
CA LYS A 45 16.84 4.63 -3.59
C LYS A 45 16.17 5.29 -4.80
N GLY A 46 16.63 6.50 -5.14
CA GLY A 46 16.14 7.25 -6.29
C GLY A 46 15.02 8.23 -5.96
N SER A 47 14.37 8.74 -7.00
CA SER A 47 13.25 9.67 -6.87
C SER A 47 11.99 8.93 -6.45
N VAL A 48 11.54 9.19 -5.23
CA VAL A 48 10.34 8.58 -4.66
C VAL A 48 9.23 9.63 -4.56
N PRO A 49 8.05 9.41 -5.16
CA PRO A 49 6.94 10.35 -5.05
C PRO A 49 6.52 10.55 -3.58
N ALA A 50 6.23 11.78 -3.21
CA ALA A 50 5.68 12.12 -1.90
C ALA A 50 4.18 11.77 -1.85
N THR A 51 3.86 10.50 -1.74
CA THR A 51 2.48 9.98 -1.69
C THR A 51 2.23 9.23 -0.39
N ALA A 52 0.97 9.25 0.06
CA ALA A 52 0.56 8.58 1.29
C ALA A 52 0.60 7.06 1.17
N TYR A 53 0.28 6.54 -0.01
CA TYR A 53 0.19 5.10 -0.27
C TYR A 53 1.13 4.69 -1.41
N ARG A 54 1.62 3.45 -1.36
CA ARG A 54 2.61 2.95 -2.32
C ARG A 54 2.45 1.46 -2.57
N ILE A 55 2.73 1.05 -3.80
CA ILE A 55 2.93 -0.35 -4.16
C ILE A 55 4.28 -0.45 -4.85
N LEU A 56 5.18 -1.23 -4.27
CA LEU A 56 6.49 -1.54 -4.85
C LEU A 56 6.45 -2.92 -5.48
N ILE A 57 6.93 -3.02 -6.72
CA ILE A 57 7.10 -4.28 -7.43
C ILE A 57 8.57 -4.42 -7.82
N SER A 58 9.27 -5.27 -7.08
CA SER A 58 10.68 -5.59 -7.32
C SER A 58 10.80 -6.98 -7.92
N ARG A 59 11.00 -7.02 -9.24
CA ARG A 59 11.27 -8.27 -9.96
C ARG A 59 12.72 -8.69 -9.75
N SER A 60 12.94 -9.95 -9.41
CA SER A 60 14.27 -10.46 -9.10
C SER A 60 15.26 -10.33 -10.26
N ASP A 61 14.76 -10.44 -11.49
CA ASP A 61 15.53 -10.35 -12.73
C ASP A 61 15.79 -8.91 -13.23
N ARG A 62 15.15 -7.91 -12.62
CA ARG A 62 15.31 -6.49 -12.97
C ARG A 62 15.97 -5.65 -11.89
N ARG A 63 16.35 -6.25 -10.77
CA ARG A 63 17.02 -5.53 -9.67
C ARG A 63 18.34 -4.93 -10.13
N PRO A 64 18.69 -3.73 -9.66
CA PRO A 64 18.07 -2.98 -8.53
C PRO A 64 16.86 -2.12 -8.91
N VAL A 65 16.41 -2.15 -10.15
CA VAL A 65 15.25 -1.38 -10.62
C VAL A 65 13.95 -2.03 -10.14
N ALA A 66 13.00 -1.20 -9.70
CA ALA A 66 11.67 -1.62 -9.31
C ALA A 66 10.63 -0.64 -9.80
N ASP A 67 9.40 -1.12 -10.03
CA ASP A 67 8.25 -0.25 -10.32
C ASP A 67 7.63 0.24 -9.02
N LEU A 68 7.29 1.52 -8.97
CA LEU A 68 6.66 2.14 -7.81
C LEU A 68 5.38 2.87 -8.23
N TYR A 69 4.27 2.43 -7.67
CA TYR A 69 2.96 3.08 -7.80
C TYR A 69 2.70 3.92 -6.55
N GLY A 70 2.78 5.25 -6.67
CA GLY A 70 2.40 6.17 -5.60
C GLY A 70 1.00 6.72 -5.86
N PHE A 71 0.15 6.79 -4.82
CA PHE A 71 -1.21 7.32 -4.93
C PHE A 71 -1.71 7.92 -3.62
N THR A 72 -2.81 8.65 -3.71
CA THR A 72 -3.44 9.35 -2.60
C THR A 72 -4.86 8.85 -2.38
N ILE A 73 -5.51 9.31 -1.32
CA ILE A 73 -6.93 9.01 -1.04
C ILE A 73 -7.87 9.53 -2.15
N LEU A 74 -7.44 10.51 -2.93
CA LEU A 74 -8.24 11.10 -4.01
C LEU A 74 -8.33 10.23 -5.26
N GLN A 75 -7.52 9.19 -5.34
CA GLN A 75 -7.40 8.31 -6.49
C GLN A 75 -7.95 6.93 -6.16
N PRO A 76 -8.55 6.23 -7.13
CA PRO A 76 -8.88 4.82 -6.95
C PRO A 76 -7.60 3.99 -6.75
N LEU A 77 -7.74 2.87 -6.05
CA LEU A 77 -6.64 1.92 -5.88
C LEU A 77 -6.21 1.37 -7.27
N PRO A 78 -4.91 1.37 -7.57
CA PRO A 78 -4.44 1.03 -8.90
C PRO A 78 -4.59 -0.45 -9.24
N THR A 79 -4.67 -0.73 -10.54
CA THR A 79 -4.38 -2.07 -11.07
C THR A 79 -2.87 -2.15 -11.29
N PHE A 80 -2.25 -3.22 -10.84
CA PHE A 80 -0.80 -3.42 -10.98
C PHE A 80 -0.44 -4.86 -11.34
N PRO A 81 0.70 -5.09 -12.02
CA PRO A 81 1.15 -6.43 -12.36
C PRO A 81 1.74 -7.15 -11.15
N VAL A 82 1.37 -8.40 -10.97
CA VAL A 82 1.96 -9.30 -9.98
C VAL A 82 2.87 -10.28 -10.72
N PRO A 83 4.19 -10.22 -10.49
CA PRO A 83 5.12 -11.15 -11.13
C PRO A 83 4.91 -12.56 -10.57
N LEU A 84 4.85 -13.52 -11.48
CA LEU A 84 4.73 -14.93 -11.18
C LEU A 84 6.08 -15.64 -11.42
N LYS A 85 6.09 -16.97 -11.48
CA LYS A 85 7.29 -17.73 -11.75
C LYS A 85 7.88 -17.39 -13.11
N ARG A 86 9.19 -17.58 -13.24
CA ARG A 86 9.89 -17.36 -14.50
C ARG A 86 9.23 -18.13 -15.65
N GLY A 87 8.93 -17.41 -16.75
CA GLY A 87 8.23 -17.98 -17.93
C GLY A 87 6.71 -17.87 -17.87
N GLU A 88 6.13 -17.49 -16.74
CA GLU A 88 4.70 -17.21 -16.63
C GLU A 88 4.39 -15.74 -16.92
N GLN A 89 3.22 -15.50 -17.52
CA GLN A 89 2.73 -14.15 -17.75
C GLN A 89 2.29 -13.50 -16.43
N GLU A 90 2.67 -12.25 -16.21
CA GLU A 90 2.25 -11.49 -15.03
C GLU A 90 0.73 -11.35 -14.96
N LEU A 91 0.19 -11.47 -13.76
CA LEU A 91 -1.23 -11.26 -13.50
C LEU A 91 -1.50 -9.80 -13.17
N LEU A 92 -2.44 -9.18 -13.87
CA LEU A 92 -2.92 -7.85 -13.49
C LEU A 92 -3.91 -7.95 -12.32
N LEU A 93 -3.55 -7.34 -11.19
CA LEU A 93 -4.38 -7.33 -9.99
C LEU A 93 -5.16 -6.00 -9.89
N PRO A 94 -6.49 -6.00 -10.07
CA PRO A 94 -7.32 -4.81 -9.90
C PRO A 94 -7.58 -4.59 -8.40
N LEU A 95 -6.68 -3.87 -7.72
CA LEU A 95 -6.69 -3.75 -6.26
C LEU A 95 -7.99 -3.13 -5.73
N GLN A 96 -8.60 -2.17 -6.46
CA GLN A 96 -9.87 -1.58 -6.07
C GLN A 96 -10.98 -2.64 -5.98
N GLN A 97 -11.11 -3.49 -6.98
CA GLN A 97 -12.13 -4.54 -6.99
C GLN A 97 -11.92 -5.56 -5.86
N VAL A 98 -10.65 -5.90 -5.59
CA VAL A 98 -10.31 -6.79 -4.46
C VAL A 98 -10.70 -6.14 -3.14
N PHE A 99 -10.40 -4.85 -2.98
CA PHE A 99 -10.69 -4.10 -1.76
C PHE A 99 -12.20 -3.98 -1.53
N ASP A 100 -12.96 -3.60 -2.57
CA ASP A 100 -14.42 -3.52 -2.53
C ASP A 100 -15.04 -4.88 -2.17
N GLY A 101 -14.57 -5.95 -2.78
CA GLY A 101 -15.04 -7.30 -2.47
C GLY A 101 -14.74 -7.75 -1.02
N VAL A 102 -13.62 -7.33 -0.44
CA VAL A 102 -13.32 -7.57 0.99
C VAL A 102 -14.23 -6.73 1.87
N TYR A 103 -14.41 -5.45 1.53
CA TYR A 103 -15.27 -4.52 2.26
C TYR A 103 -16.71 -5.06 2.37
N ASP A 104 -17.28 -5.51 1.26
CA ASP A 104 -18.65 -6.04 1.20
C ASP A 104 -18.78 -7.36 1.96
N ARG A 105 -17.90 -8.35 1.69
CA ARG A 105 -17.94 -9.66 2.36
C ARG A 105 -17.76 -9.56 3.87
N ALA A 106 -16.90 -8.67 4.31
CA ALA A 106 -16.67 -8.45 5.74
C ALA A 106 -17.71 -7.52 6.39
N ARG A 107 -18.68 -7.01 5.62
CA ARG A 107 -19.72 -6.08 6.07
C ARG A 107 -19.16 -4.86 6.79
N TYR A 108 -18.07 -4.29 6.27
CA TYR A 108 -17.44 -3.12 6.88
C TYR A 108 -18.36 -1.91 6.94
N GLN A 109 -19.33 -1.80 6.04
CA GLN A 109 -20.34 -0.73 6.06
C GLN A 109 -21.07 -0.63 7.40
N SER A 110 -21.37 -1.77 8.05
CA SER A 110 -22.03 -1.81 9.34
C SER A 110 -21.09 -1.81 10.55
N ARG A 111 -19.78 -1.97 10.31
CA ARG A 111 -18.75 -2.05 11.36
C ARG A 111 -17.98 -0.75 11.56
N ILE A 112 -17.87 0.06 10.51
CA ILE A 112 -17.14 1.33 10.56
C ILE A 112 -18.09 2.43 10.98
N ASN A 113 -17.73 3.15 12.04
CA ASN A 113 -18.44 4.36 12.44
C ASN A 113 -17.88 5.56 11.67
N TYR A 114 -18.58 5.95 10.60
CA TYR A 114 -18.18 7.07 9.74
C TYR A 114 -18.41 8.46 10.36
N HIS A 115 -19.03 8.55 11.54
CA HIS A 115 -19.16 9.80 12.31
C HIS A 115 -17.91 10.09 13.16
N GLN A 116 -17.00 9.13 13.26
CA GLN A 116 -15.72 9.34 13.94
C GLN A 116 -14.66 9.89 12.97
N PRO A 117 -13.73 10.72 13.46
CA PRO A 117 -12.62 11.17 12.63
C PRO A 117 -11.79 9.99 12.14
N PRO A 118 -11.17 10.11 10.95
CA PRO A 118 -10.30 9.06 10.44
C PRO A 118 -9.09 8.83 11.36
N PRO A 119 -8.51 7.62 11.35
CA PRO A 119 -7.32 7.33 12.15
C PRO A 119 -6.16 8.28 11.84
N PRO A 120 -5.30 8.59 12.84
CA PRO A 120 -4.14 9.44 12.64
C PRO A 120 -3.15 8.88 11.59
N PRO A 121 -2.33 9.74 10.97
CA PRO A 121 -2.22 11.18 11.16
C PRO A 121 -3.44 11.93 10.59
N PRO A 122 -3.63 13.22 10.97
CA PRO A 122 -4.68 14.05 10.40
C PRO A 122 -4.59 14.08 8.87
N LEU A 123 -5.73 14.25 8.22
CA LEU A 123 -5.77 14.47 6.78
C LEU A 123 -5.28 15.89 6.45
N SER A 124 -4.76 16.08 5.24
CA SER A 124 -4.56 17.44 4.69
C SER A 124 -5.93 18.11 4.51
N GLU A 125 -5.94 19.43 4.37
CA GLU A 125 -7.19 20.17 4.12
C GLU A 125 -7.92 19.67 2.87
N VAL A 126 -7.19 19.37 1.80
CA VAL A 126 -7.73 18.85 0.54
C VAL A 126 -8.33 17.45 0.73
N ASP A 127 -7.62 16.58 1.43
CA ASP A 127 -8.10 15.22 1.71
C ASP A 127 -9.33 15.23 2.63
N GLN A 128 -9.36 16.15 3.59
CA GLN A 128 -10.50 16.30 4.50
C GLN A 128 -11.74 16.80 3.75
N GLN A 129 -11.60 17.82 2.90
CA GLN A 129 -12.70 18.33 2.07
C GLN A 129 -13.28 17.23 1.16
N TRP A 130 -12.40 16.42 0.56
CA TRP A 130 -12.83 15.28 -0.25
C TRP A 130 -13.61 14.24 0.58
N LEU A 131 -13.11 13.92 1.78
CA LEU A 131 -13.76 12.98 2.69
C LEU A 131 -15.14 13.48 3.11
N ASP A 132 -15.25 14.76 3.49
CA ASP A 132 -16.51 15.37 3.93
C ASP A 132 -17.54 15.35 2.80
N ALA A 133 -17.15 15.71 1.58
CA ALA A 133 -18.01 15.64 0.41
C ALA A 133 -18.48 14.18 0.12
N ARG A 134 -17.58 13.21 0.29
CA ARG A 134 -17.87 11.79 0.09
C ARG A 134 -18.85 11.24 1.13
N LEU A 135 -18.72 11.67 2.39
CA LEU A 135 -19.62 11.27 3.47
C LEU A 135 -20.99 11.93 3.37
N ALA A 136 -21.05 13.18 2.91
CA ALA A 136 -22.32 13.89 2.69
C ALA A 136 -23.17 13.29 1.55
N SER A 137 -22.55 12.55 0.62
CA SER A 137 -23.23 11.86 -0.49
C SER A 137 -23.69 10.43 -0.18
N ARG A 138 -23.52 9.97 1.05
CA ARG A 138 -23.92 8.65 1.56
C ARG A 138 -25.27 8.72 2.24
#